data_ab4f196e433f2df31236f7863fe15661
#
_entry.id   ab4f196e433f2df31236f7863fe15661
#
_cell.length_a   1.000
_cell.length_b   1.000
_cell.length_c   1.000
_cell.angle_alpha   90.00
_cell.angle_beta   90.00
_cell.angle_gamma   90.00
#
_symmetry.space_group_name_H-M   'P 1'
#
loop_
_entity.id
_entity.type
_entity.pdbx_description
1 polymer ?
#
loop_
_entity_poly.entity_id
_entity_poly.type
_entity_poly.pdbx_seq_one_letter_code
_entity_poly.pdbx_strand_id
1 'polypeptide(L)'
;MTERSARRECPAKGWQGRGPAGGQTQMEKNLTSGSVLKSILYFSLPYLLSYFLQTLYGMADLFIIGQFEGVASTTAVSIGSQVMHMITVMIVGLAMGTTVTIGRAVGAGNRSHAAKLIGNTVTLFLTGSVVLAAVLVGFVDPIIRLVSVPEEAVAGAKAYLIICFIGIPCITAYNILASIFRGLGDSKSPMYFIAIACVSNIALDYLFMGALHLGPAGAALGTTLSQLVSVVVSLLVIRKRHSIRVTGTDLKPKKNVLGELLGIGVPVMLQDGFIQVSFMIITIIANHRGLTDAAAVGIVEKIISFLFLVPSSMLSTVSALGAQNIGAGKHDRADAILRYAIGIGVAFGTVMAVLMQFIAPSVVRPFTSDEAVVLAGASYIRGYIFDCLFAGIQFSFSGYFCAYGKSGLSFLHNSLSILLVRVPGAYLASRFFPQTLLPMGLASACGSLFSSVVCVIAYCWLKRQLNRTNEVLHG
;
A
#
# COMPACT_ATOMS: atom_id res chain seq x y z
N MET A 1 60.23 -37.55 -0.98
CA MET A 1 60.32 -36.15 -0.54
C MET A 1 58.90 -35.58 -0.56
N THR A 2 58.45 -35.36 0.61
CA THR A 2 57.15 -34.93 1.10
C THR A 2 56.89 -33.47 0.84
N GLU A 3 55.71 -33.09 0.34
CA GLU A 3 55.13 -31.78 0.62
C GLU A 3 53.61 -31.90 0.88
N ARG A 4 53.28 -31.79 2.16
CA ARG A 4 51.92 -31.58 2.68
C ARG A 4 51.60 -30.13 2.52
N SER A 5 50.61 -29.74 1.69
CA SER A 5 50.02 -28.41 1.73
C SER A 5 48.86 -28.40 2.71
N ALA A 6 48.99 -27.58 3.72
CA ALA A 6 48.04 -27.39 4.81
C ALA A 6 46.77 -26.70 4.31
N ARG A 7 45.62 -27.33 4.53
CA ARG A 7 44.32 -26.69 4.53
C ARG A 7 44.26 -25.73 5.72
N ARG A 8 44.14 -24.44 5.48
CA ARG A 8 43.78 -23.45 6.51
C ARG A 8 42.25 -23.47 6.69
N GLU A 9 41.83 -24.10 7.75
CA GLU A 9 40.49 -23.91 8.29
C GLU A 9 40.33 -22.47 8.79
N CYS A 10 39.35 -21.70 8.26
CA CYS A 10 38.90 -20.46 8.85
C CYS A 10 37.93 -20.80 9.99
N PRO A 11 38.22 -20.44 11.24
CA PRO A 11 37.27 -20.62 12.31
C PRO A 11 36.14 -19.57 12.18
N ALA A 12 34.93 -20.07 12.15
CA ALA A 12 33.72 -19.24 12.31
C ALA A 12 33.76 -18.59 13.71
N LYS A 13 34.32 -17.40 13.80
CA LYS A 13 34.23 -16.59 15.04
C LYS A 13 32.79 -16.11 15.19
N GLY A 14 32.09 -16.73 16.14
CA GLY A 14 30.84 -16.23 16.68
C GLY A 14 31.00 -14.77 17.12
N TRP A 15 30.14 -13.95 16.60
CA TRP A 15 30.07 -12.53 16.92
C TRP A 15 29.48 -12.36 18.33
N GLN A 16 30.33 -12.37 19.38
CA GLN A 16 30.00 -11.86 20.70
C GLN A 16 30.25 -10.34 20.64
N GLY A 17 29.15 -9.58 20.50
CA GLY A 17 29.17 -8.13 20.48
C GLY A 17 29.65 -7.56 21.80
N ARG A 18 30.84 -6.95 21.80
CA ARG A 18 31.17 -5.85 22.73
C ARG A 18 30.57 -4.59 22.13
N GLY A 19 29.43 -4.14 22.69
CA GLY A 19 28.90 -2.83 22.36
C GLY A 19 29.82 -1.73 22.90
N PRO A 20 30.05 -0.64 22.16
CA PRO A 20 30.54 0.58 22.77
C PRO A 20 29.43 1.17 23.65
N ALA A 21 29.76 1.45 24.90
CA ALA A 21 28.94 2.25 25.79
C ALA A 21 28.78 3.66 25.18
N GLY A 22 27.55 4.05 24.87
CA GLY A 22 27.23 5.41 24.37
C GLY A 22 26.05 5.34 23.41
N GLY A 23 24.84 5.68 23.89
CA GLY A 23 23.67 6.13 23.12
C GLY A 23 23.28 5.28 21.93
N GLN A 24 22.54 4.20 22.14
CA GLN A 24 21.88 3.48 21.05
C GLN A 24 20.84 4.38 20.39
N THR A 25 21.16 4.92 19.23
CA THR A 25 20.21 5.56 18.33
C THR A 25 19.26 4.49 17.77
N GLN A 26 18.00 4.56 18.16
CA GLN A 26 16.93 3.55 18.00
C GLN A 26 16.40 3.37 16.55
N MET A 27 17.15 3.54 15.50
CA MET A 27 16.61 3.46 14.14
C MET A 27 16.71 2.08 13.45
N GLU A 28 17.69 1.28 13.84
CA GLU A 28 17.81 -0.09 13.31
C GLU A 28 17.26 -1.06 14.34
N LYS A 29 16.01 -1.50 14.16
CA LYS A 29 15.47 -2.53 15.03
C LYS A 29 15.77 -3.90 14.42
N ASN A 30 16.50 -4.72 15.16
CA ASN A 30 16.73 -6.10 14.78
C ASN A 30 15.43 -6.90 14.92
N LEU A 31 14.69 -7.03 13.79
CA LEU A 31 13.44 -7.77 13.72
C LEU A 31 13.67 -9.27 13.44
N THR A 32 14.93 -9.72 13.45
CA THR A 32 15.32 -11.10 13.17
C THR A 32 15.45 -11.96 14.45
N SER A 33 15.10 -11.42 15.62
CA SER A 33 15.18 -12.10 16.93
C SER A 33 13.90 -11.86 17.77
N GLY A 34 13.72 -12.61 18.83
CA GLY A 34 12.58 -12.51 19.73
C GLY A 34 11.29 -13.16 19.22
N SER A 35 10.14 -12.87 19.83
CA SER A 35 8.83 -13.43 19.46
C SER A 35 8.35 -12.87 18.12
N VAL A 36 7.98 -13.76 17.19
CA VAL A 36 7.46 -13.40 15.87
C VAL A 36 6.15 -12.61 16.00
N LEU A 37 5.21 -13.09 16.81
CA LEU A 37 3.91 -12.44 17.02
C LEU A 37 4.07 -11.01 17.58
N LYS A 38 4.96 -10.83 18.57
CA LYS A 38 5.24 -9.49 19.10
C LYS A 38 5.85 -8.57 18.05
N SER A 39 6.72 -9.10 17.19
CA SER A 39 7.32 -8.32 16.08
C SER A 39 6.27 -7.90 15.06
N ILE A 40 5.34 -8.81 14.69
CA ILE A 40 4.23 -8.51 13.79
C ILE A 40 3.35 -7.41 14.39
N LEU A 41 2.84 -7.57 15.60
CA LEU A 41 1.96 -6.59 16.24
C LEU A 41 2.64 -5.22 16.42
N TYR A 42 3.90 -5.23 16.85
CA TYR A 42 4.67 -4.00 17.01
C TYR A 42 4.86 -3.22 15.69
N PHE A 43 5.03 -3.94 14.57
CA PHE A 43 5.26 -3.34 13.26
C PHE A 43 3.94 -2.99 12.55
N SER A 44 2.94 -3.88 12.63
CA SER A 44 1.67 -3.72 11.92
C SER A 44 0.77 -2.63 12.52
N LEU A 45 0.78 -2.45 13.86
CA LEU A 45 -0.11 -1.49 14.50
C LEU A 45 0.18 -0.02 14.09
N PRO A 46 1.45 0.46 14.09
CA PRO A 46 1.76 1.79 13.54
C PRO A 46 1.44 1.90 12.04
N TYR A 47 1.57 0.78 11.32
CA TYR A 47 1.26 0.75 9.89
C TYR A 47 -0.26 0.89 9.66
N LEU A 48 -1.05 0.13 10.40
CA LEU A 48 -2.51 0.22 10.39
C LEU A 48 -2.98 1.65 10.70
N LEU A 49 -2.39 2.27 11.73
CA LEU A 49 -2.72 3.64 12.09
C LEU A 49 -2.30 4.64 10.99
N SER A 50 -1.18 4.40 10.31
CA SER A 50 -0.77 5.22 9.18
C SER A 50 -1.79 5.18 8.03
N TYR A 51 -2.27 3.99 7.68
CA TYR A 51 -3.32 3.83 6.66
C TYR A 51 -4.65 4.45 7.09
N PHE A 52 -5.04 4.27 8.35
CA PHE A 52 -6.24 4.90 8.90
C PHE A 52 -6.17 6.43 8.82
N LEU A 53 -5.07 7.03 9.25
CA LEU A 53 -4.86 8.48 9.15
C LEU A 53 -4.87 8.97 7.70
N GLN A 54 -4.29 8.19 6.79
CA GLN A 54 -4.29 8.52 5.36
C GLN A 54 -5.70 8.48 4.75
N THR A 55 -6.53 7.52 5.15
CA THR A 55 -7.93 7.47 4.74
C THR A 55 -8.73 8.63 5.35
N LEU A 56 -8.45 8.95 6.62
CA LEU A 56 -9.14 10.01 7.36
C LEU A 56 -8.90 11.39 6.73
N TYR A 57 -7.65 11.75 6.39
CA TYR A 57 -7.40 13.06 5.81
C TYR A 57 -8.05 13.21 4.42
N GLY A 58 -8.05 12.14 3.59
CA GLY A 58 -8.74 12.20 2.30
C GLY A 58 -10.27 12.38 2.43
N MET A 59 -10.88 11.94 3.55
CA MET A 59 -12.27 12.23 3.86
C MET A 59 -12.47 13.64 4.40
N ALA A 60 -11.50 14.16 5.16
CA ALA A 60 -11.54 15.50 5.71
C ALA A 60 -11.57 16.56 4.60
N ASP A 61 -10.76 16.42 3.54
CA ASP A 61 -10.79 17.31 2.39
C ASP A 61 -12.20 17.44 1.80
N LEU A 62 -12.90 16.31 1.59
CA LEU A 62 -14.26 16.29 1.05
C LEU A 62 -15.30 16.88 2.02
N PHE A 63 -15.11 16.63 3.31
CA PHE A 63 -16.00 17.18 4.34
C PHE A 63 -15.85 18.69 4.44
N ILE A 64 -14.63 19.21 4.45
CA ILE A 64 -14.35 20.64 4.60
C ILE A 64 -14.83 21.40 3.36
N ILE A 65 -14.51 20.91 2.14
CA ILE A 65 -14.98 21.61 0.93
C ILE A 65 -16.51 21.61 0.84
N GLY A 66 -17.17 20.56 1.30
CA GLY A 66 -18.65 20.52 1.35
C GLY A 66 -19.28 21.50 2.32
N GLN A 67 -18.53 22.03 3.31
CA GLN A 67 -19.01 23.07 4.25
C GLN A 67 -18.93 24.48 3.67
N PHE A 68 -17.93 24.77 2.85
CA PHE A 68 -17.64 26.14 2.40
C PHE A 68 -18.00 26.39 0.94
N GLU A 69 -18.14 25.31 0.13
CA GLU A 69 -18.29 25.41 -1.31
C GLU A 69 -19.50 24.64 -1.82
N GLY A 70 -19.93 24.97 -3.05
CA GLY A 70 -21.09 24.36 -3.69
C GLY A 70 -20.79 22.95 -4.27
N VAL A 71 -21.83 22.32 -4.83
CA VAL A 71 -21.80 20.97 -5.38
C VAL A 71 -20.74 20.81 -6.47
N ALA A 72 -20.56 21.80 -7.35
CA ALA A 72 -19.58 21.76 -8.44
C ALA A 72 -18.14 21.64 -7.90
N SER A 73 -17.78 22.43 -6.86
CA SER A 73 -16.47 22.38 -6.22
C SER A 73 -16.24 21.05 -5.49
N THR A 74 -17.24 20.55 -4.77
CA THR A 74 -17.18 19.27 -4.09
C THR A 74 -17.02 18.12 -5.07
N THR A 75 -17.72 18.14 -6.21
CA THR A 75 -17.59 17.17 -7.29
C THR A 75 -16.19 17.21 -7.90
N ALA A 76 -15.65 18.42 -8.15
CA ALA A 76 -14.31 18.61 -8.69
C ALA A 76 -13.23 17.96 -7.79
N VAL A 77 -13.28 18.22 -6.48
CA VAL A 77 -12.35 17.62 -5.50
C VAL A 77 -12.56 16.12 -5.39
N SER A 78 -13.79 15.64 -5.38
CA SER A 78 -14.09 14.20 -5.31
C SER A 78 -13.49 13.43 -6.47
N ILE A 79 -13.68 13.89 -7.71
CA ILE A 79 -13.13 13.23 -8.90
C ILE A 79 -11.60 13.41 -8.94
N GLY A 80 -11.11 14.61 -8.67
CA GLY A 80 -9.67 14.88 -8.62
C GLY A 80 -8.93 14.02 -7.59
N SER A 81 -9.50 13.85 -6.40
CA SER A 81 -8.91 13.02 -5.35
C SER A 81 -8.90 11.53 -5.71
N GLN A 82 -9.89 11.02 -6.46
CA GLN A 82 -9.87 9.64 -6.97
C GLN A 82 -8.71 9.42 -7.96
N VAL A 83 -8.47 10.36 -8.89
CA VAL A 83 -7.33 10.31 -9.80
C VAL A 83 -6.02 10.31 -9.02
N MET A 84 -5.88 11.22 -8.04
CA MET A 84 -4.69 11.30 -7.19
C MET A 84 -4.51 10.04 -6.33
N HIS A 85 -5.59 9.46 -5.82
CA HIS A 85 -5.53 8.20 -5.07
C HIS A 85 -4.93 7.06 -5.92
N MET A 86 -5.42 6.89 -7.15
CA MET A 86 -4.89 5.87 -8.08
C MET A 86 -3.39 6.06 -8.31
N ILE A 87 -2.94 7.29 -8.59
CA ILE A 87 -1.51 7.60 -8.80
C ILE A 87 -0.70 7.33 -7.54
N THR A 88 -1.20 7.74 -6.37
CA THR A 88 -0.52 7.56 -5.09
C THR A 88 -0.36 6.08 -4.74
N VAL A 89 -1.38 5.27 -4.94
CA VAL A 89 -1.33 3.81 -4.69
C VAL A 89 -0.29 3.15 -5.59
N MET A 90 -0.20 3.55 -6.86
CA MET A 90 0.83 3.04 -7.78
C MET A 90 2.25 3.46 -7.35
N ILE A 91 2.43 4.69 -6.84
CA ILE A 91 3.72 5.16 -6.28
C ILE A 91 4.08 4.34 -5.03
N VAL A 92 3.13 4.07 -4.15
CA VAL A 92 3.33 3.23 -2.94
C VAL A 92 3.71 1.81 -3.33
N GLY A 93 3.04 1.22 -4.31
CA GLY A 93 3.36 -0.09 -4.86
C GLY A 93 4.79 -0.15 -5.41
N LEU A 94 5.19 0.86 -6.20
CA LEU A 94 6.56 0.97 -6.70
C LEU A 94 7.58 1.13 -5.55
N ALA A 95 7.25 1.89 -4.52
CA ALA A 95 8.09 2.09 -3.34
C ALA A 95 8.23 0.83 -2.44
N MET A 96 7.39 -0.20 -2.63
CA MET A 96 7.55 -1.49 -1.96
C MET A 96 8.89 -2.14 -2.31
N GLY A 97 9.38 -1.96 -3.56
CA GLY A 97 10.72 -2.38 -3.96
C GLY A 97 11.82 -1.85 -3.04
N THR A 98 11.72 -0.58 -2.64
CA THR A 98 12.64 0.05 -1.68
C THR A 98 12.56 -0.61 -0.30
N THR A 99 11.36 -0.81 0.24
CA THR A 99 11.17 -1.44 1.57
C THR A 99 11.79 -2.84 1.61
N VAL A 100 11.55 -3.65 0.59
CA VAL A 100 12.02 -5.04 0.54
C VAL A 100 13.53 -5.14 0.34
N THR A 101 14.08 -4.40 -0.62
CA THR A 101 15.51 -4.47 -0.94
C THR A 101 16.38 -3.94 0.21
N ILE A 102 15.99 -2.81 0.81
CA ILE A 102 16.66 -2.29 2.01
C ILE A 102 16.52 -3.27 3.17
N GLY A 103 15.31 -3.83 3.39
CA GLY A 103 15.07 -4.81 4.45
C GLY A 103 15.99 -6.03 4.32
N ARG A 104 16.18 -6.56 3.11
CA ARG A 104 17.13 -7.66 2.86
C ARG A 104 18.57 -7.25 3.13
N ALA A 105 19.00 -6.09 2.66
CA ALA A 105 20.36 -5.61 2.87
C ALA A 105 20.66 -5.40 4.37
N VAL A 106 19.71 -4.85 5.12
CA VAL A 106 19.80 -4.68 6.58
C VAL A 106 19.82 -6.04 7.28
N GLY A 107 18.94 -6.96 6.90
CA GLY A 107 18.91 -8.33 7.44
C GLY A 107 20.21 -9.08 7.21
N ALA A 108 20.84 -8.91 6.04
CA ALA A 108 22.16 -9.46 5.70
C ALA A 108 23.33 -8.74 6.40
N GLY A 109 23.10 -7.66 7.15
CA GLY A 109 24.14 -6.85 7.76
C GLY A 109 24.96 -6.01 6.76
N ASN A 110 24.52 -5.93 5.50
CA ASN A 110 25.25 -5.23 4.43
C ASN A 110 24.84 -3.74 4.35
N ARG A 111 25.39 -2.94 5.26
CA ARG A 111 25.12 -1.50 5.34
C ARG A 111 25.55 -0.73 4.11
N SER A 112 26.66 -1.13 3.46
CA SER A 112 27.12 -0.49 2.23
C SER A 112 26.13 -0.67 1.08
N HIS A 113 25.55 -1.86 0.93
CA HIS A 113 24.53 -2.12 -0.08
C HIS A 113 23.22 -1.37 0.26
N ALA A 114 22.82 -1.33 1.53
CA ALA A 114 21.67 -0.56 1.98
C ALA A 114 21.83 0.95 1.67
N ALA A 115 23.03 1.54 1.86
CA ALA A 115 23.29 2.93 1.49
C ALA A 115 23.11 3.18 -0.01
N LYS A 116 23.63 2.26 -0.86
CA LYS A 116 23.46 2.34 -2.32
C LYS A 116 21.99 2.22 -2.73
N LEU A 117 21.23 1.32 -2.10
CA LEU A 117 19.79 1.18 -2.34
C LEU A 117 19.04 2.46 -1.96
N ILE A 118 19.32 3.06 -0.80
CA ILE A 118 18.72 4.33 -0.37
C ILE A 118 19.05 5.44 -1.37
N GLY A 119 20.32 5.61 -1.74
CA GLY A 119 20.75 6.66 -2.67
C GLY A 119 20.12 6.51 -4.05
N ASN A 120 20.12 5.29 -4.62
CA ASN A 120 19.48 5.03 -5.91
C ASN A 120 17.96 5.20 -5.85
N THR A 121 17.31 4.85 -4.72
CA THR A 121 15.88 5.12 -4.51
C THR A 121 15.58 6.61 -4.60
N VAL A 122 16.34 7.44 -3.86
CA VAL A 122 16.15 8.90 -3.88
C VAL A 122 16.28 9.43 -5.31
N THR A 123 17.33 9.05 -6.02
CA THR A 123 17.57 9.52 -7.39
C THR A 123 16.46 9.05 -8.35
N LEU A 124 16.11 7.75 -8.32
CA LEU A 124 15.08 7.18 -9.20
C LEU A 124 13.73 7.88 -9.02
N PHE A 125 13.29 7.97 -7.78
CA PHE A 125 11.95 8.49 -7.50
C PHE A 125 11.86 10.01 -7.64
N LEU A 126 12.93 10.74 -7.27
CA LEU A 126 12.94 12.19 -7.44
C LEU A 126 12.91 12.56 -8.92
N THR A 127 13.77 11.96 -9.75
CA THR A 127 13.77 12.21 -11.19
C THR A 127 12.48 11.70 -11.85
N GLY A 128 12.02 10.49 -11.48
CA GLY A 128 10.78 9.91 -11.99
C GLY A 128 9.55 10.74 -11.62
N SER A 129 9.49 11.29 -10.40
CA SER A 129 8.35 12.11 -9.96
C SER A 129 8.27 13.45 -10.70
N VAL A 130 9.40 14.08 -11.00
CA VAL A 130 9.44 15.32 -11.79
C VAL A 130 8.97 15.06 -13.24
N VAL A 131 9.46 13.98 -13.84
CA VAL A 131 9.01 13.56 -15.18
C VAL A 131 7.51 13.23 -15.19
N LEU A 132 7.04 12.46 -14.20
CA LEU A 132 5.64 12.11 -14.06
C LEU A 132 4.77 13.35 -13.88
N ALA A 133 5.17 14.29 -13.03
CA ALA A 133 4.47 15.56 -12.83
C ALA A 133 4.34 16.34 -14.14
N ALA A 134 5.44 16.50 -14.89
CA ALA A 134 5.45 17.20 -16.18
C ALA A 134 4.52 16.54 -17.20
N VAL A 135 4.56 15.20 -17.30
CA VAL A 135 3.68 14.43 -18.19
C VAL A 135 2.21 14.62 -17.78
N LEU A 136 1.86 14.46 -16.50
CA LEU A 136 0.47 14.56 -16.05
C LEU A 136 -0.09 15.98 -16.18
N VAL A 137 0.70 17.02 -15.94
CA VAL A 137 0.30 18.41 -16.20
C VAL A 137 0.03 18.61 -17.70
N GLY A 138 0.89 18.06 -18.57
CA GLY A 138 0.67 18.13 -20.04
C GLY A 138 -0.56 17.37 -20.51
N PHE A 139 -0.97 16.33 -19.79
CA PHE A 139 -2.12 15.48 -20.14
C PHE A 139 -3.37 15.72 -19.28
N VAL A 140 -3.43 16.83 -18.55
CA VAL A 140 -4.57 17.10 -17.64
C VAL A 140 -5.91 17.15 -18.36
N ASP A 141 -5.99 17.80 -19.54
CA ASP A 141 -7.24 17.88 -20.29
C ASP A 141 -7.71 16.52 -20.85
N PRO A 142 -6.85 15.68 -21.45
CA PRO A 142 -7.19 14.28 -21.76
C PRO A 142 -7.68 13.49 -20.53
N ILE A 143 -7.05 13.64 -19.36
CA ILE A 143 -7.47 12.95 -18.13
C ILE A 143 -8.87 13.38 -17.70
N ILE A 144 -9.16 14.68 -17.71
CA ILE A 144 -10.49 15.24 -17.37
C ILE A 144 -11.57 14.66 -18.28
N ARG A 145 -11.30 14.56 -19.58
CA ARG A 145 -12.24 13.97 -20.55
C ARG A 145 -12.43 12.47 -20.29
N LEU A 146 -11.34 11.75 -20.01
CA LEU A 146 -11.38 10.31 -19.74
C LEU A 146 -12.24 9.96 -18.54
N VAL A 147 -12.15 10.76 -17.45
CA VAL A 147 -12.95 10.56 -16.23
C VAL A 147 -14.33 11.21 -16.29
N SER A 148 -14.69 11.81 -17.45
CA SER A 148 -16.03 12.39 -17.72
C SER A 148 -16.48 13.38 -16.65
N VAL A 149 -15.62 14.35 -16.32
CA VAL A 149 -15.95 15.41 -15.36
C VAL A 149 -17.12 16.24 -15.88
N PRO A 150 -18.20 16.49 -15.08
CA PRO A 150 -19.29 17.39 -15.46
C PRO A 150 -18.79 18.80 -15.81
N GLU A 151 -19.41 19.47 -16.79
CA GLU A 151 -18.95 20.77 -17.31
C GLU A 151 -18.77 21.82 -16.21
N GLU A 152 -19.68 21.87 -15.25
CA GLU A 152 -19.65 22.82 -14.14
C GLU A 152 -18.46 22.58 -13.18
N ALA A 153 -17.93 21.35 -13.14
CA ALA A 153 -16.82 20.96 -12.28
C ALA A 153 -15.45 20.97 -12.98
N VAL A 154 -15.40 21.10 -14.32
CA VAL A 154 -14.17 20.99 -15.11
C VAL A 154 -13.12 22.01 -14.66
N ALA A 155 -13.48 23.27 -14.49
CA ALA A 155 -12.52 24.31 -14.10
C ALA A 155 -11.90 24.02 -12.72
N GLY A 156 -12.73 23.63 -11.74
CA GLY A 156 -12.29 23.24 -10.40
C GLY A 156 -11.42 21.99 -10.40
N ALA A 157 -11.82 20.95 -11.14
CA ALA A 157 -11.07 19.71 -11.26
C ALA A 157 -9.70 19.93 -11.94
N LYS A 158 -9.64 20.78 -12.96
CA LYS A 158 -8.40 21.15 -13.63
C LYS A 158 -7.44 21.87 -12.69
N ALA A 159 -7.93 22.86 -11.94
CA ALA A 159 -7.12 23.58 -10.96
C ALA A 159 -6.61 22.64 -9.87
N TYR A 160 -7.47 21.77 -9.31
CA TYR A 160 -7.11 20.76 -8.33
C TYR A 160 -6.02 19.83 -8.85
N LEU A 161 -6.23 19.23 -10.03
CA LEU A 161 -5.29 18.25 -10.59
C LEU A 161 -3.95 18.87 -10.95
N ILE A 162 -3.91 20.08 -11.54
CA ILE A 162 -2.63 20.75 -11.87
C ILE A 162 -1.79 20.96 -10.61
N ILE A 163 -2.40 21.48 -9.53
CA ILE A 163 -1.69 21.74 -8.27
C ILE A 163 -1.19 20.42 -7.66
N CYS A 164 -2.04 19.40 -7.62
CA CYS A 164 -1.65 18.08 -7.12
C CYS A 164 -0.57 17.42 -7.99
N PHE A 165 -0.62 17.54 -9.31
CA PHE A 165 0.40 17.00 -10.22
C PHE A 165 1.75 17.70 -10.03
N ILE A 166 1.76 19.03 -9.86
CA ILE A 166 2.99 19.78 -9.47
C ILE A 166 3.49 19.30 -8.10
N GLY A 167 2.59 18.90 -7.21
CA GLY A 167 2.89 18.37 -5.87
C GLY A 167 3.36 16.92 -5.85
N ILE A 168 3.30 16.16 -6.95
CA ILE A 168 3.74 14.75 -7.02
C ILE A 168 5.16 14.53 -6.48
N PRO A 169 6.16 15.39 -6.72
CA PRO A 169 7.47 15.21 -6.10
C PRO A 169 7.44 15.21 -4.57
N CYS A 170 6.60 16.02 -3.94
CA CYS A 170 6.44 16.03 -2.47
C CYS A 170 5.75 14.76 -1.96
N ILE A 171 4.66 14.34 -2.63
CA ILE A 171 3.93 13.10 -2.32
C ILE A 171 4.86 11.88 -2.45
N THR A 172 5.63 11.83 -3.53
CA THR A 172 6.61 10.77 -3.78
C THR A 172 7.72 10.78 -2.74
N ALA A 173 8.28 11.96 -2.42
CA ALA A 173 9.33 12.09 -1.41
C ALA A 173 8.89 11.56 -0.04
N TYR A 174 7.66 11.88 0.40
CA TYR A 174 7.11 11.30 1.63
C TYR A 174 7.05 9.77 1.55
N ASN A 175 6.48 9.21 0.47
CA ASN A 175 6.28 7.77 0.34
C ASN A 175 7.60 6.98 0.28
N ILE A 176 8.63 7.49 -0.39
CA ILE A 176 9.95 6.85 -0.41
C ILE A 176 10.66 6.96 0.95
N LEU A 177 10.56 8.09 1.64
CA LEU A 177 11.10 8.22 2.99
C LEU A 177 10.43 7.23 3.93
N ALA A 178 9.11 7.13 3.90
CA ALA A 178 8.36 6.14 4.66
C ALA A 178 8.80 4.70 4.33
N SER A 179 9.02 4.39 3.04
CA SER A 179 9.47 3.07 2.59
C SER A 179 10.91 2.75 3.03
N ILE A 180 11.80 3.74 3.04
CA ILE A 180 13.17 3.60 3.58
C ILE A 180 13.11 3.26 5.08
N PHE A 181 12.34 4.01 5.88
CA PHE A 181 12.19 3.74 7.31
C PHE A 181 11.63 2.34 7.58
N ARG A 182 10.63 1.91 6.81
CA ARG A 182 10.06 0.56 6.91
C ARG A 182 11.08 -0.52 6.59
N GLY A 183 11.87 -0.34 5.54
CA GLY A 183 12.98 -1.24 5.19
C GLY A 183 14.03 -1.34 6.30
N LEU A 184 14.30 -0.23 6.99
CA LEU A 184 15.18 -0.18 8.17
C LEU A 184 14.56 -0.82 9.43
N GLY A 185 13.28 -1.21 9.39
CA GLY A 185 12.57 -1.81 10.52
C GLY A 185 11.84 -0.82 11.42
N ASP A 186 11.74 0.44 11.03
CA ASP A 186 11.02 1.47 11.77
C ASP A 186 9.67 1.78 11.09
N SER A 187 8.58 1.26 11.69
CA SER A 187 7.21 1.55 11.27
C SER A 187 6.60 2.74 12.02
N LYS A 188 7.19 3.17 13.14
CA LYS A 188 6.65 4.24 13.98
C LYS A 188 6.93 5.63 13.39
N SER A 189 8.14 5.86 12.87
CA SER A 189 8.47 7.18 12.32
C SER A 189 7.57 7.57 11.14
N PRO A 190 7.28 6.71 10.14
CA PRO A 190 6.29 7.00 9.12
C PRO A 190 4.89 7.32 9.65
N MET A 191 4.46 6.63 10.72
CA MET A 191 3.18 6.91 11.38
C MET A 191 3.12 8.35 11.95
N TYR A 192 4.20 8.80 12.60
CA TYR A 192 4.25 10.18 13.10
C TYR A 192 4.28 11.20 11.96
N PHE A 193 4.98 10.89 10.85
CA PHE A 193 5.04 11.79 9.70
C PHE A 193 3.68 11.97 9.04
N ILE A 194 2.90 10.89 8.89
CA ILE A 194 1.54 10.99 8.34
C ILE A 194 0.58 11.65 9.32
N ALA A 195 0.75 11.47 10.63
CA ALA A 195 -0.05 12.17 11.62
C ALA A 195 0.16 13.69 11.55
N ILE A 196 1.41 14.14 11.39
CA ILE A 196 1.74 15.55 11.19
C ILE A 196 1.14 16.06 9.87
N ALA A 197 1.26 15.27 8.78
CA ALA A 197 0.65 15.62 7.50
C ALA A 197 -0.88 15.78 7.64
N CYS A 198 -1.55 14.84 8.30
CA CYS A 198 -3.01 14.86 8.51
C CYS A 198 -3.47 16.12 9.27
N VAL A 199 -2.82 16.43 10.39
CA VAL A 199 -3.14 17.64 11.17
C VAL A 199 -2.86 18.91 10.38
N SER A 200 -1.72 18.96 9.68
CA SER A 200 -1.37 20.10 8.83
C SER A 200 -2.33 20.28 7.66
N ASN A 201 -2.77 19.17 7.03
CA ASN A 201 -3.72 19.20 5.93
C ASN A 201 -5.06 19.80 6.40
N ILE A 202 -5.65 19.27 7.48
CA ILE A 202 -6.91 19.80 8.03
C ILE A 202 -6.80 21.29 8.34
N ALA A 203 -5.71 21.72 8.98
CA ALA A 203 -5.50 23.13 9.29
C ALA A 203 -5.36 24.01 8.03
N LEU A 204 -4.63 23.55 7.03
CA LEU A 204 -4.45 24.23 5.76
C LEU A 204 -5.75 24.27 4.93
N ASP A 205 -6.57 23.23 4.99
CA ASP A 205 -7.86 23.18 4.31
C ASP A 205 -8.84 24.21 4.88
N TYR A 206 -8.95 24.32 6.21
CA TYR A 206 -9.74 25.41 6.83
C TYR A 206 -9.19 26.79 6.49
N LEU A 207 -7.87 26.95 6.35
CA LEU A 207 -7.27 28.20 5.94
C LEU A 207 -7.57 28.52 4.47
N PHE A 208 -7.29 27.57 3.56
CA PHE A 208 -7.40 27.83 2.11
C PHE A 208 -8.83 27.81 1.59
N MET A 209 -9.65 26.87 2.05
CA MET A 209 -11.04 26.78 1.64
C MET A 209 -11.95 27.63 2.52
N GLY A 210 -11.74 27.66 3.85
CA GLY A 210 -12.60 28.39 4.78
C GLY A 210 -12.32 29.91 4.82
N ALA A 211 -11.05 30.29 5.06
CA ALA A 211 -10.71 31.71 5.23
C ALA A 211 -10.37 32.43 3.92
N LEU A 212 -9.70 31.76 2.98
CA LEU A 212 -9.23 32.34 1.72
C LEU A 212 -10.15 32.04 0.52
N HIS A 213 -11.18 31.20 0.70
CA HIS A 213 -12.17 30.83 -0.32
C HIS A 213 -11.57 30.41 -1.68
N LEU A 214 -10.47 29.61 -1.64
CA LEU A 214 -9.77 29.15 -2.85
C LEU A 214 -10.45 27.93 -3.49
N GLY A 215 -11.51 27.40 -2.90
CA GLY A 215 -12.27 26.26 -3.42
C GLY A 215 -11.40 25.00 -3.69
N PRO A 216 -11.59 24.34 -4.84
CA PRO A 216 -10.81 23.13 -5.20
C PRO A 216 -9.29 23.35 -5.24
N ALA A 217 -8.83 24.54 -5.62
CA ALA A 217 -7.40 24.87 -5.59
C ALA A 217 -6.87 24.91 -4.14
N GLY A 218 -7.68 25.37 -3.19
CA GLY A 218 -7.36 25.38 -1.76
C GLY A 218 -7.16 23.97 -1.21
N ALA A 219 -8.06 23.04 -1.53
CA ALA A 219 -7.93 21.62 -1.15
C ALA A 219 -6.63 20.99 -1.70
N ALA A 220 -6.31 21.26 -2.97
CA ALA A 220 -5.09 20.75 -3.59
C ALA A 220 -3.81 21.33 -2.95
N LEU A 221 -3.82 22.62 -2.59
CA LEU A 221 -2.72 23.27 -1.88
C LEU A 221 -2.57 22.70 -0.47
N GLY A 222 -3.66 22.49 0.26
CA GLY A 222 -3.67 21.86 1.58
C GLY A 222 -3.02 20.49 1.55
N THR A 223 -3.44 19.63 0.62
CA THR A 223 -2.87 18.31 0.41
C THR A 223 -1.38 18.38 0.05
N THR A 224 -0.99 19.20 -0.91
CA THR A 224 0.41 19.27 -1.39
C THR A 224 1.35 19.82 -0.33
N LEU A 225 0.96 20.91 0.36
CA LEU A 225 1.79 21.55 1.37
C LEU A 225 1.90 20.71 2.64
N SER A 226 0.85 20.00 3.04
CA SER A 226 0.92 19.07 4.18
C SER A 226 1.91 17.93 3.94
N GLN A 227 1.99 17.40 2.71
CA GLN A 227 3.00 16.43 2.33
C GLN A 227 4.41 17.03 2.37
N LEU A 228 4.60 18.27 1.92
CA LEU A 228 5.88 18.99 2.02
C LEU A 228 6.30 19.16 3.49
N VAL A 229 5.39 19.56 4.38
CA VAL A 229 5.66 19.64 5.83
C VAL A 229 6.14 18.29 6.36
N SER A 230 5.46 17.21 6.00
CA SER A 230 5.84 15.84 6.39
C SER A 230 7.24 15.45 5.89
N VAL A 231 7.59 15.81 4.65
CA VAL A 231 8.94 15.58 4.08
C VAL A 231 9.99 16.36 4.87
N VAL A 232 9.75 17.64 5.16
CA VAL A 232 10.69 18.47 5.93
C VAL A 232 10.93 17.88 7.32
N VAL A 233 9.86 17.49 8.03
CA VAL A 233 9.97 16.85 9.34
C VAL A 233 10.74 15.53 9.25
N SER A 234 10.47 14.72 8.23
CA SER A 234 11.18 13.44 8.01
C SER A 234 12.67 13.66 7.80
N LEU A 235 13.06 14.65 7.00
CA LEU A 235 14.47 15.00 6.76
C LEU A 235 15.16 15.52 8.02
N LEU A 236 14.47 16.32 8.85
CA LEU A 236 15.00 16.78 10.14
C LEU A 236 15.24 15.60 11.10
N VAL A 237 14.34 14.63 11.13
CA VAL A 237 14.51 13.39 11.92
C VAL A 237 15.70 12.58 11.41
N ILE A 238 15.87 12.43 10.10
CA ILE A 238 17.00 11.72 9.50
C ILE A 238 18.33 12.40 9.88
N ARG A 239 18.40 13.73 9.82
CA ARG A 239 19.62 14.48 10.20
C ARG A 239 20.01 14.26 11.66
N LYS A 240 19.05 14.07 12.57
CA LYS A 240 19.30 13.81 13.99
C LYS A 240 19.67 12.35 14.30
N ARG A 241 19.25 11.41 13.44
CA ARG A 241 19.41 9.96 13.66
C ARG A 241 20.41 9.37 12.65
N HIS A 242 21.69 9.35 12.99
CA HIS A 242 22.80 8.90 12.11
C HIS A 242 22.85 7.36 11.93
N SER A 243 21.87 6.74 11.25
CA SER A 243 21.83 5.27 11.11
C SER A 243 22.66 4.75 9.95
N ILE A 244 22.41 5.23 8.73
CA ILE A 244 23.14 4.85 7.52
C ILE A 244 23.61 6.14 6.83
N ARG A 245 24.91 6.29 6.67
CA ARG A 245 25.47 7.42 5.94
C ARG A 245 25.38 7.14 4.44
N VAL A 246 24.59 7.95 3.74
CA VAL A 246 24.52 7.95 2.28
C VAL A 246 25.50 9.01 1.77
N THR A 247 26.36 8.62 0.86
CA THR A 247 27.37 9.49 0.25
C THR A 247 26.92 9.92 -1.16
N GLY A 248 27.52 10.97 -1.70
CA GLY A 248 27.20 11.42 -3.07
C GLY A 248 27.46 10.35 -4.15
N THR A 249 28.34 9.38 -3.87
CA THR A 249 28.59 8.25 -4.78
C THR A 249 27.46 7.22 -4.78
N ASP A 250 26.65 7.14 -3.70
CA ASP A 250 25.52 6.23 -3.59
C ASP A 250 24.29 6.76 -4.35
N LEU A 251 24.24 8.07 -4.59
CA LEU A 251 23.20 8.71 -5.41
C LEU A 251 23.35 8.43 -6.92
N LYS A 252 24.55 8.02 -7.37
CA LYS A 252 24.76 7.71 -8.78
C LYS A 252 23.94 6.48 -9.18
N PRO A 253 23.09 6.57 -10.22
CA PRO A 253 22.26 5.45 -10.68
C PRO A 253 23.12 4.25 -11.08
N LYS A 254 22.83 3.08 -10.51
CA LYS A 254 23.50 1.81 -10.85
C LYS A 254 22.47 0.84 -11.39
N LYS A 255 22.67 0.37 -12.62
CA LYS A 255 21.73 -0.51 -13.32
C LYS A 255 21.30 -1.72 -12.50
N ASN A 256 22.25 -2.38 -11.80
CA ASN A 256 21.94 -3.55 -10.98
C ASN A 256 21.06 -3.19 -9.78
N VAL A 257 21.33 -2.07 -9.11
CA VAL A 257 20.54 -1.59 -7.96
C VAL A 257 19.14 -1.16 -8.40
N LEU A 258 19.05 -0.45 -9.52
CA LEU A 258 17.76 -0.07 -10.11
C LEU A 258 16.98 -1.31 -10.53
N GLY A 259 17.64 -2.33 -11.09
CA GLY A 259 17.02 -3.60 -11.44
C GLY A 259 16.42 -4.33 -10.23
N GLU A 260 17.09 -4.30 -9.07
CA GLU A 260 16.56 -4.89 -7.82
C GLU A 260 15.31 -4.13 -7.34
N LEU A 261 15.36 -2.79 -7.35
CA LEU A 261 14.25 -1.93 -6.92
C LEU A 261 13.02 -2.11 -7.82
N LEU A 262 13.22 -1.97 -9.13
CA LEU A 262 12.16 -2.02 -10.13
C LEU A 262 11.62 -3.44 -10.31
N GLY A 263 12.47 -4.46 -10.19
CA GLY A 263 12.07 -5.87 -10.29
C GLY A 263 11.04 -6.29 -9.24
N ILE A 264 11.01 -5.59 -8.10
CA ILE A 264 9.98 -5.80 -7.07
C ILE A 264 8.88 -4.75 -7.19
N GLY A 265 9.25 -3.48 -7.36
CA GLY A 265 8.30 -2.38 -7.32
C GLY A 265 7.35 -2.35 -8.50
N VAL A 266 7.81 -2.61 -9.74
CA VAL A 266 6.96 -2.54 -10.93
C VAL A 266 5.82 -3.57 -10.92
N PRO A 267 6.04 -4.86 -10.60
CA PRO A 267 4.93 -5.80 -10.50
C PRO A 267 3.91 -5.42 -9.42
N VAL A 268 4.34 -4.86 -8.27
CA VAL A 268 3.42 -4.41 -7.22
C VAL A 268 2.64 -3.18 -7.68
N MET A 269 3.29 -2.21 -8.30
CA MET A 269 2.64 -1.03 -8.88
C MET A 269 1.55 -1.44 -9.89
N LEU A 270 1.86 -2.38 -10.78
CA LEU A 270 0.88 -2.88 -11.76
C LEU A 270 -0.27 -3.63 -11.07
N GLN A 271 0.02 -4.44 -10.05
CA GLN A 271 -0.99 -5.12 -9.24
C GLN A 271 -1.98 -4.12 -8.64
N ASP A 272 -1.46 -3.07 -8.00
CA ASP A 272 -2.28 -2.07 -7.35
C ASP A 272 -3.11 -1.27 -8.37
N GLY A 273 -2.53 -0.95 -9.53
CA GLY A 273 -3.24 -0.35 -10.65
C GLY A 273 -4.39 -1.24 -11.17
N PHE A 274 -4.16 -2.54 -11.35
CA PHE A 274 -5.20 -3.50 -11.76
C PHE A 274 -6.34 -3.62 -10.75
N ILE A 275 -6.02 -3.57 -9.46
CA ILE A 275 -7.03 -3.57 -8.39
C ILE A 275 -7.93 -2.33 -8.52
N GLN A 276 -7.37 -1.13 -8.72
CA GLN A 276 -8.14 0.10 -8.89
C GLN A 276 -9.02 0.06 -10.14
N VAL A 277 -8.49 -0.44 -11.26
CA VAL A 277 -9.27 -0.64 -12.49
C VAL A 277 -10.43 -1.62 -12.27
N SER A 278 -10.21 -2.68 -11.49
CA SER A 278 -11.27 -3.64 -11.13
C SER A 278 -12.41 -2.98 -10.36
N PHE A 279 -12.09 -2.15 -9.36
CA PHE A 279 -13.11 -1.38 -8.63
C PHE A 279 -13.90 -0.46 -9.56
N MET A 280 -13.22 0.24 -10.46
CA MET A 280 -13.89 1.12 -11.44
C MET A 280 -14.84 0.33 -12.34
N ILE A 281 -14.45 -0.85 -12.84
CA ILE A 281 -15.31 -1.69 -13.68
C ILE A 281 -16.54 -2.17 -12.88
N ILE A 282 -16.37 -2.57 -11.62
CA ILE A 282 -17.48 -3.00 -10.76
C ILE A 282 -18.46 -1.84 -10.53
N THR A 283 -17.96 -0.63 -10.29
CA THR A 283 -18.79 0.57 -10.17
C THR A 283 -19.56 0.85 -11.47
N ILE A 284 -18.94 0.71 -12.65
CA ILE A 284 -19.62 0.85 -13.95
C ILE A 284 -20.74 -0.19 -14.09
N ILE A 285 -20.47 -1.46 -13.71
CA ILE A 285 -21.51 -2.51 -13.74
C ILE A 285 -22.68 -2.15 -12.81
N ALA A 286 -22.39 -1.61 -11.61
CA ALA A 286 -23.43 -1.16 -10.67
C ALA A 286 -24.25 0.02 -11.24
N ASN A 287 -23.60 0.98 -11.90
CA ASN A 287 -24.27 2.11 -12.52
C ASN A 287 -25.28 1.70 -13.60
N HIS A 288 -24.99 0.65 -14.34
CA HIS A 288 -25.95 0.09 -15.34
C HIS A 288 -27.18 -0.60 -14.72
N ARG A 289 -27.17 -0.88 -13.40
CA ARG A 289 -28.31 -1.47 -12.69
C ARG A 289 -29.31 -0.43 -12.18
N GLY A 290 -28.93 0.83 -12.16
CA GLY A 290 -29.76 1.94 -11.72
C GLY A 290 -29.19 2.69 -10.52
N LEU A 291 -29.82 3.82 -10.20
CA LEU A 291 -29.30 4.77 -9.22
C LEU A 291 -29.18 4.19 -7.81
N THR A 292 -30.16 3.39 -7.37
CA THR A 292 -30.17 2.76 -6.04
C THR A 292 -28.99 1.81 -5.87
N ASP A 293 -28.75 0.93 -6.84
CA ASP A 293 -27.65 -0.04 -6.79
C ASP A 293 -26.28 0.65 -6.91
N ALA A 294 -26.17 1.66 -7.75
CA ALA A 294 -24.97 2.48 -7.89
C ALA A 294 -24.59 3.19 -6.58
N ALA A 295 -25.57 3.84 -5.94
CA ALA A 295 -25.38 4.50 -4.65
C ALA A 295 -24.98 3.50 -3.55
N ALA A 296 -25.66 2.34 -3.50
CA ALA A 296 -25.40 1.29 -2.54
C ALA A 296 -23.97 0.73 -2.68
N VAL A 297 -23.52 0.42 -3.90
CA VAL A 297 -22.15 -0.07 -4.17
C VAL A 297 -21.12 1.00 -3.80
N GLY A 298 -21.33 2.25 -4.20
CA GLY A 298 -20.43 3.35 -3.88
C GLY A 298 -20.24 3.60 -2.38
N ILE A 299 -21.31 3.49 -1.58
CA ILE A 299 -21.26 3.57 -0.11
C ILE A 299 -20.46 2.40 0.45
N VAL A 300 -20.80 1.19 0.01
CA VAL A 300 -20.16 -0.04 0.53
C VAL A 300 -18.68 -0.10 0.17
N GLU A 301 -18.25 0.37 -1.00
CA GLU A 301 -16.83 0.45 -1.36
C GLU A 301 -16.02 1.33 -0.39
N LYS A 302 -16.60 2.43 0.10
CA LYS A 302 -15.95 3.26 1.13
C LYS A 302 -15.83 2.52 2.47
N ILE A 303 -16.87 1.79 2.88
CA ILE A 303 -16.83 0.96 4.10
C ILE A 303 -15.77 -0.13 3.98
N ILE A 304 -15.71 -0.80 2.82
CA ILE A 304 -14.74 -1.84 2.52
C ILE A 304 -13.30 -1.31 2.62
N SER A 305 -13.05 -0.08 2.17
CA SER A 305 -11.71 0.53 2.26
C SER A 305 -11.19 0.56 3.70
N PHE A 306 -12.05 0.80 4.69
CA PHE A 306 -11.68 0.70 6.11
C PHE A 306 -11.44 -0.74 6.57
N LEU A 307 -12.25 -1.68 6.11
CA LEU A 307 -12.09 -3.09 6.47
C LEU A 307 -10.81 -3.69 5.92
N PHE A 308 -10.36 -3.22 4.75
CA PHE A 308 -9.12 -3.66 4.11
C PHE A 308 -7.84 -3.07 4.71
N LEU A 309 -7.93 -2.16 5.67
CA LEU A 309 -6.75 -1.63 6.37
C LEU A 309 -5.95 -2.74 7.06
N VAL A 310 -6.62 -3.73 7.64
CA VAL A 310 -5.94 -4.85 8.33
C VAL A 310 -5.22 -5.77 7.33
N PRO A 311 -5.85 -6.32 6.27
CA PRO A 311 -5.15 -7.08 5.24
C PRO A 311 -3.97 -6.32 4.61
N SER A 312 -4.15 -5.03 4.28
CA SER A 312 -3.09 -4.19 3.69
C SER A 312 -1.91 -3.98 4.64
N SER A 313 -2.19 -3.81 5.94
CA SER A 313 -1.12 -3.72 6.94
C SER A 313 -0.35 -5.04 7.09
N MET A 314 -1.03 -6.20 6.92
CA MET A 314 -0.36 -7.50 6.92
C MET A 314 0.54 -7.70 5.70
N LEU A 315 0.10 -7.33 4.49
CA LEU A 315 0.93 -7.35 3.29
C LEU A 315 2.25 -6.60 3.53
N SER A 316 2.15 -5.38 4.00
CA SER A 316 3.30 -4.50 4.22
C SER A 316 4.20 -5.00 5.36
N THR A 317 3.60 -5.53 6.43
CA THR A 317 4.32 -6.10 7.58
C THR A 317 5.09 -7.36 7.17
N VAL A 318 4.45 -8.28 6.45
CA VAL A 318 5.09 -9.51 5.95
C VAL A 318 6.20 -9.18 4.96
N SER A 319 6.00 -8.19 4.09
CA SER A 319 7.04 -7.74 3.14
C SER A 319 8.29 -7.24 3.87
N ALA A 320 8.14 -6.36 4.85
CA ALA A 320 9.26 -5.75 5.56
C ALA A 320 9.96 -6.73 6.51
N LEU A 321 9.20 -7.40 7.39
CA LEU A 321 9.73 -8.38 8.35
C LEU A 321 10.30 -9.61 7.63
N GLY A 322 9.59 -10.12 6.62
CA GLY A 322 10.02 -11.23 5.78
C GLY A 322 11.35 -10.91 5.09
N ALA A 323 11.46 -9.73 4.47
CA ALA A 323 12.67 -9.29 3.78
C ALA A 323 13.90 -9.27 4.71
N GLN A 324 13.76 -8.70 5.94
CA GLN A 324 14.86 -8.70 6.90
C GLN A 324 15.26 -10.12 7.36
N ASN A 325 14.28 -11.00 7.59
CA ASN A 325 14.56 -12.37 8.02
C ASN A 325 15.19 -13.21 6.90
N ILE A 326 14.73 -13.05 5.66
CA ILE A 326 15.31 -13.69 4.48
C ILE A 326 16.74 -13.19 4.26
N GLY A 327 16.97 -11.88 4.36
CA GLY A 327 18.33 -11.31 4.28
C GLY A 327 19.27 -11.86 5.35
N ALA A 328 18.76 -12.17 6.54
CA ALA A 328 19.51 -12.80 7.63
C ALA A 328 19.65 -14.34 7.51
N GLY A 329 19.17 -14.95 6.41
CA GLY A 329 19.15 -16.40 6.21
C GLY A 329 18.14 -17.17 7.08
N LYS A 330 17.21 -16.47 7.75
CA LYS A 330 16.24 -17.07 8.68
C LYS A 330 14.92 -17.41 7.98
N HIS A 331 14.95 -18.34 7.04
CA HIS A 331 13.80 -18.71 6.21
C HIS A 331 12.62 -19.27 7.03
N ASP A 332 12.90 -20.12 8.05
CA ASP A 332 11.84 -20.67 8.93
C ASP A 332 11.09 -19.57 9.68
N ARG A 333 11.80 -18.49 10.03
CA ARG A 333 11.20 -17.36 10.70
C ARG A 333 10.34 -16.54 9.73
N ALA A 334 10.73 -16.43 8.46
CA ALA A 334 9.90 -15.81 7.42
C ALA A 334 8.60 -16.61 7.21
N ASP A 335 8.67 -17.95 7.24
CA ASP A 335 7.49 -18.82 7.19
C ASP A 335 6.59 -18.68 8.41
N ALA A 336 7.18 -18.53 9.59
CA ALA A 336 6.40 -18.26 10.81
C ALA A 336 5.69 -16.90 10.73
N ILE A 337 6.35 -15.86 10.19
CA ILE A 337 5.74 -14.54 9.95
C ILE A 337 4.51 -14.68 9.04
N LEU A 338 4.64 -15.41 7.92
CA LEU A 338 3.53 -15.67 7.01
C LEU A 338 2.36 -16.35 7.72
N ARG A 339 2.61 -17.43 8.46
CA ARG A 339 1.56 -18.20 9.18
C ARG A 339 0.83 -17.35 10.21
N TYR A 340 1.56 -16.56 11.02
CA TYR A 340 0.92 -15.66 11.98
C TYR A 340 0.12 -14.55 11.30
N ALA A 341 0.62 -13.96 10.22
CA ALA A 341 -0.08 -12.94 9.47
C ALA A 341 -1.39 -13.47 8.85
N ILE A 342 -1.36 -14.67 8.26
CA ILE A 342 -2.55 -15.36 7.77
C ILE A 342 -3.54 -15.59 8.93
N GLY A 343 -3.06 -16.10 10.08
CA GLY A 343 -3.92 -16.34 11.24
C GLY A 343 -4.61 -15.07 11.74
N ILE A 344 -3.88 -13.94 11.82
CA ILE A 344 -4.44 -12.63 12.21
C ILE A 344 -5.46 -12.15 11.17
N GLY A 345 -5.12 -12.23 9.89
CA GLY A 345 -5.99 -11.79 8.79
C GLY A 345 -7.29 -12.61 8.72
N VAL A 346 -7.19 -13.94 8.83
CA VAL A 346 -8.35 -14.85 8.83
C VAL A 346 -9.21 -14.63 10.07
N ALA A 347 -8.62 -14.51 11.26
CA ALA A 347 -9.38 -14.24 12.48
C ALA A 347 -10.16 -12.92 12.38
N PHE A 348 -9.51 -11.85 11.92
CA PHE A 348 -10.17 -10.56 11.69
C PHE A 348 -11.29 -10.68 10.63
N GLY A 349 -10.99 -11.29 9.48
CA GLY A 349 -11.97 -11.47 8.39
C GLY A 349 -13.17 -12.29 8.83
N THR A 350 -12.96 -13.35 9.63
CA THR A 350 -14.05 -14.17 10.19
C THR A 350 -14.95 -13.36 11.13
N VAL A 351 -14.34 -12.60 12.05
CA VAL A 351 -15.10 -11.73 12.96
C VAL A 351 -15.94 -10.72 12.16
N MET A 352 -15.33 -10.05 11.17
CA MET A 352 -16.06 -9.09 10.33
C MET A 352 -17.13 -9.75 9.48
N ALA A 353 -16.87 -10.93 8.92
CA ALA A 353 -17.85 -11.69 8.15
C ALA A 353 -19.09 -12.05 8.99
N VAL A 354 -18.88 -12.52 10.21
CA VAL A 354 -19.98 -12.82 11.13
C VAL A 354 -20.74 -11.55 11.53
N LEU A 355 -20.03 -10.51 11.96
CA LEU A 355 -20.66 -9.25 12.39
C LEU A 355 -21.51 -8.62 11.29
N MET A 356 -21.02 -8.56 10.05
CA MET A 356 -21.75 -7.93 8.95
C MET A 356 -23.02 -8.67 8.53
N GLN A 357 -23.17 -9.97 8.86
CA GLN A 357 -24.46 -10.64 8.61
C GLN A 357 -25.59 -10.01 9.46
N PHE A 358 -25.28 -9.53 10.67
CA PHE A 358 -26.26 -8.98 11.61
C PHE A 358 -26.39 -7.46 11.52
N ILE A 359 -25.28 -6.74 11.38
CA ILE A 359 -25.25 -5.26 11.51
C ILE A 359 -25.18 -4.51 10.16
N ALA A 360 -25.19 -5.21 9.01
CA ALA A 360 -25.02 -4.60 7.69
C ALA A 360 -25.92 -3.35 7.45
N PRO A 361 -27.24 -3.38 7.72
CA PRO A 361 -28.06 -2.18 7.55
C PRO A 361 -27.62 -1.01 8.43
N SER A 362 -27.23 -1.28 9.68
CA SER A 362 -26.78 -0.25 10.63
C SER A 362 -25.45 0.39 10.22
N VAL A 363 -24.61 -0.32 9.46
CA VAL A 363 -23.34 0.19 8.94
C VAL A 363 -23.53 1.05 7.69
N VAL A 364 -24.55 0.77 6.87
CA VAL A 364 -24.87 1.55 5.66
C VAL A 364 -25.71 2.80 6.00
N ARG A 365 -26.63 2.69 6.95
CA ARG A 365 -27.61 3.75 7.32
C ARG A 365 -27.01 5.12 7.67
N PRO A 366 -25.81 5.25 8.26
CA PRO A 366 -25.20 6.57 8.50
C PRO A 366 -24.85 7.36 7.22
N PHE A 367 -24.79 6.70 6.06
CA PHE A 367 -24.40 7.31 4.78
C PHE A 367 -25.61 7.73 3.92
N THR A 368 -26.82 7.24 4.22
CA THR A 368 -28.02 7.54 3.43
C THR A 368 -29.29 7.33 4.26
N SER A 369 -30.29 8.19 4.02
CA SER A 369 -31.65 8.06 4.58
C SER A 369 -32.58 7.23 3.69
N ASP A 370 -32.17 6.88 2.46
CA ASP A 370 -32.96 6.08 1.54
C ASP A 370 -32.91 4.59 1.93
N GLU A 371 -34.03 4.05 2.40
CA GLU A 371 -34.14 2.68 2.89
C GLU A 371 -33.86 1.65 1.75
N ALA A 372 -34.20 1.96 0.50
CA ALA A 372 -33.90 1.08 -0.63
C ALA A 372 -32.39 0.96 -0.85
N VAL A 373 -31.66 2.07 -0.74
CA VAL A 373 -30.18 2.07 -0.80
C VAL A 373 -29.58 1.33 0.39
N VAL A 374 -30.14 1.50 1.60
CA VAL A 374 -29.67 0.78 2.80
C VAL A 374 -29.82 -0.73 2.63
N LEU A 375 -30.96 -1.20 2.15
CA LEU A 375 -31.21 -2.64 1.95
C LEU A 375 -30.33 -3.23 0.83
N ALA A 376 -30.17 -2.52 -0.29
CA ALA A 376 -29.31 -2.91 -1.39
C ALA A 376 -27.83 -2.97 -0.94
N GLY A 377 -27.36 -1.95 -0.21
CA GLY A 377 -26.01 -1.90 0.33
C GLY A 377 -25.76 -2.99 1.39
N ALA A 378 -26.73 -3.24 2.26
CA ALA A 378 -26.66 -4.34 3.23
C ALA A 378 -26.59 -5.71 2.54
N SER A 379 -27.33 -5.90 1.44
CA SER A 379 -27.25 -7.11 0.63
C SER A 379 -25.87 -7.27 -0.02
N TYR A 380 -25.33 -6.20 -0.60
CA TYR A 380 -23.99 -6.20 -1.22
C TYR A 380 -22.89 -6.49 -0.22
N ILE A 381 -22.85 -5.79 0.94
CA ILE A 381 -21.78 -5.97 1.92
C ILE A 381 -21.81 -7.34 2.58
N ARG A 382 -22.98 -7.95 2.78
CA ARG A 382 -23.12 -9.33 3.29
C ARG A 382 -22.44 -10.35 2.39
N GLY A 383 -22.51 -10.17 1.07
CA GLY A 383 -21.77 -11.00 0.11
C GLY A 383 -20.30 -10.65 0.06
N TYR A 384 -20.00 -9.37 -0.03
CA TYR A 384 -18.62 -8.87 -0.20
C TYR A 384 -17.73 -9.15 1.00
N ILE A 385 -18.26 -9.14 2.22
CA ILE A 385 -17.44 -9.23 3.45
C ILE A 385 -16.60 -10.51 3.53
N PHE A 386 -17.01 -11.61 2.88
CA PHE A 386 -16.20 -12.82 2.79
C PHE A 386 -14.88 -12.60 2.04
N ASP A 387 -14.80 -11.56 1.19
CA ASP A 387 -13.56 -11.13 0.56
C ASP A 387 -12.49 -10.76 1.61
N CYS A 388 -12.88 -10.10 2.71
CA CYS A 388 -11.97 -9.71 3.78
C CYS A 388 -11.27 -10.91 4.44
N LEU A 389 -11.96 -12.05 4.55
CA LEU A 389 -11.38 -13.30 5.07
C LEU A 389 -10.28 -13.83 4.14
N PHE A 390 -10.56 -13.91 2.84
CA PHE A 390 -9.61 -14.41 1.84
C PHE A 390 -8.51 -13.38 1.54
N ALA A 391 -8.81 -12.08 1.65
CA ALA A 391 -7.83 -11.02 1.55
C ALA A 391 -6.73 -11.14 2.62
N GLY A 392 -7.08 -11.55 3.84
CA GLY A 392 -6.10 -11.84 4.88
C GLY A 392 -5.07 -12.89 4.46
N ILE A 393 -5.49 -13.89 3.68
CA ILE A 393 -4.62 -14.94 3.13
C ILE A 393 -3.78 -14.40 1.97
N GLN A 394 -4.43 -13.91 0.90
CA GLN A 394 -3.73 -13.51 -0.32
C GLN A 394 -2.79 -12.33 -0.12
N PHE A 395 -3.14 -11.33 0.72
CA PHE A 395 -2.25 -10.21 1.01
C PHE A 395 -1.02 -10.64 1.82
N SER A 396 -1.17 -11.58 2.74
CA SER A 396 -0.03 -12.15 3.47
C SER A 396 0.92 -12.89 2.52
N PHE A 397 0.40 -13.69 1.57
CA PHE A 397 1.20 -14.33 0.53
C PHE A 397 1.85 -13.32 -0.42
N SER A 398 1.13 -12.27 -0.84
CA SER A 398 1.69 -11.18 -1.64
C SER A 398 2.90 -10.56 -0.95
N GLY A 399 2.78 -10.25 0.35
CA GLY A 399 3.88 -9.75 1.15
C GLY A 399 5.06 -10.71 1.21
N TYR A 400 4.80 -11.99 1.36
CA TYR A 400 5.81 -13.05 1.38
C TYR A 400 6.53 -13.20 0.03
N PHE A 401 5.80 -13.19 -1.09
CA PHE A 401 6.39 -13.23 -2.43
C PHE A 401 7.25 -11.99 -2.69
N CYS A 402 6.79 -10.81 -2.30
CA CYS A 402 7.60 -9.59 -2.36
C CYS A 402 8.88 -9.74 -1.52
N ALA A 403 8.77 -10.25 -0.29
CA ALA A 403 9.93 -10.50 0.59
C ALA A 403 10.96 -11.42 -0.04
N TYR A 404 10.58 -12.42 -0.83
CA TYR A 404 11.47 -13.28 -1.63
C TYR A 404 11.89 -12.64 -2.98
N GLY A 405 11.45 -11.42 -3.32
CA GLY A 405 11.70 -10.78 -4.61
C GLY A 405 11.00 -11.44 -5.79
N LYS A 406 9.96 -12.18 -5.51
CA LYS A 406 9.11 -12.84 -6.50
C LYS A 406 7.76 -12.12 -6.63
N SER A 407 7.78 -10.79 -6.61
CA SER A 407 6.60 -9.94 -6.72
C SER A 407 5.79 -10.18 -8.00
N GLY A 408 6.40 -10.73 -9.05
CA GLY A 408 5.67 -11.21 -10.22
C GLY A 408 4.61 -12.28 -9.89
N LEU A 409 4.81 -13.12 -8.85
CA LEU A 409 3.78 -14.06 -8.38
C LEU A 409 2.62 -13.31 -7.72
N SER A 410 2.91 -12.21 -7.00
CA SER A 410 1.90 -11.35 -6.40
C SER A 410 1.02 -10.69 -7.47
N PHE A 411 1.62 -10.14 -8.51
CA PHE A 411 0.91 -9.60 -9.66
C PHE A 411 0.08 -10.67 -10.38
N LEU A 412 0.65 -11.85 -10.59
CA LEU A 412 0.01 -12.94 -11.33
C LEU A 412 -1.30 -13.42 -10.68
N HIS A 413 -1.26 -13.77 -9.37
CA HIS A 413 -2.47 -14.30 -8.71
C HIS A 413 -3.59 -13.26 -8.65
N ASN A 414 -3.25 -11.97 -8.42
CA ASN A 414 -4.23 -10.89 -8.44
C ASN A 414 -4.83 -10.67 -9.83
N SER A 415 -3.98 -10.59 -10.86
CA SER A 415 -4.44 -10.39 -12.25
C SER A 415 -5.34 -11.53 -12.71
N LEU A 416 -4.97 -12.78 -12.44
CA LEU A 416 -5.81 -13.94 -12.76
C LEU A 416 -7.16 -13.89 -12.03
N SER A 417 -7.16 -13.53 -10.76
CA SER A 417 -8.40 -13.38 -9.96
C SER A 417 -9.32 -12.31 -10.55
N ILE A 418 -8.77 -11.14 -10.89
CA ILE A 418 -9.53 -10.01 -11.42
C ILE A 418 -10.14 -10.37 -12.78
N LEU A 419 -9.31 -10.90 -13.70
CA LEU A 419 -9.71 -11.14 -15.09
C LEU A 419 -10.61 -12.36 -15.26
N LEU A 420 -10.42 -13.41 -14.46
CA LEU A 420 -11.14 -14.69 -14.66
C LEU A 420 -12.34 -14.85 -13.71
N VAL A 421 -12.32 -14.22 -12.54
CA VAL A 421 -13.34 -14.49 -11.52
C VAL A 421 -14.06 -13.22 -11.08
N ARG A 422 -13.33 -12.21 -10.59
CA ARG A 422 -13.92 -11.04 -9.92
C ARG A 422 -14.76 -10.19 -10.87
N VAL A 423 -14.21 -9.74 -11.97
CA VAL A 423 -14.91 -8.89 -12.96
C VAL A 423 -15.96 -9.69 -13.75
N PRO A 424 -15.65 -10.86 -14.34
CA PRO A 424 -16.68 -11.66 -15.01
C PRO A 424 -17.78 -12.12 -14.06
N GLY A 425 -17.44 -12.53 -12.85
CA GLY A 425 -18.40 -12.93 -11.82
C GLY A 425 -19.36 -11.80 -11.44
N ALA A 426 -18.84 -10.57 -11.22
CA ALA A 426 -19.67 -9.42 -10.94
C ALA A 426 -20.60 -9.07 -12.11
N TYR A 427 -20.11 -9.16 -13.36
CA TYR A 427 -20.92 -8.95 -14.55
C TYR A 427 -22.03 -10.00 -14.69
N LEU A 428 -21.70 -11.28 -14.58
CA LEU A 428 -22.68 -12.37 -14.64
C LEU A 428 -23.70 -12.27 -13.51
N ALA A 429 -23.25 -12.00 -12.27
CA ALA A 429 -24.14 -11.79 -11.14
C ALA A 429 -25.11 -10.63 -11.38
N SER A 430 -24.65 -9.53 -11.95
CA SER A 430 -25.47 -8.39 -12.32
C SER A 430 -26.56 -8.75 -13.35
N ARG A 431 -26.25 -9.63 -14.29
CA ARG A 431 -27.17 -10.05 -15.36
C ARG A 431 -28.20 -11.09 -14.90
N PHE A 432 -27.75 -12.10 -14.12
CA PHE A 432 -28.60 -13.22 -13.72
C PHE A 432 -29.41 -12.95 -12.46
N PHE A 433 -28.95 -12.02 -11.61
CA PHE A 433 -29.61 -11.67 -10.35
C PHE A 433 -29.92 -10.16 -10.26
N PRO A 434 -30.81 -9.63 -11.14
CA PRO A 434 -31.06 -8.18 -11.18
C PRO A 434 -31.77 -7.66 -9.91
N GLN A 435 -32.34 -8.52 -9.08
CA GLN A 435 -33.14 -8.14 -7.91
C GLN A 435 -32.32 -8.03 -6.61
N THR A 436 -31.04 -8.42 -6.62
CA THR A 436 -30.19 -8.41 -5.42
C THR A 436 -28.74 -8.17 -5.78
N LEU A 437 -28.01 -7.44 -4.90
CA LEU A 437 -26.57 -7.21 -5.03
C LEU A 437 -25.71 -8.27 -4.33
N LEU A 438 -26.30 -9.20 -3.56
CA LEU A 438 -25.58 -10.22 -2.81
C LEU A 438 -24.66 -11.08 -3.69
N PRO A 439 -25.09 -11.63 -4.84
CA PRO A 439 -24.21 -12.42 -5.72
C PRO A 439 -23.06 -11.59 -6.33
N MET A 440 -23.30 -10.30 -6.58
CA MET A 440 -22.26 -9.39 -7.08
C MET A 440 -21.17 -9.15 -6.00
N GLY A 441 -21.56 -9.04 -4.72
CA GLY A 441 -20.63 -9.01 -3.59
C GLY A 441 -19.85 -10.31 -3.44
N LEU A 442 -20.53 -11.47 -3.55
CA LEU A 442 -19.89 -12.78 -3.50
C LEU A 442 -18.87 -13.02 -4.63
N ALA A 443 -19.07 -12.42 -5.80
CA ALA A 443 -18.13 -12.52 -6.91
C ALA A 443 -16.73 -12.00 -6.53
N SER A 444 -16.65 -10.93 -5.73
CA SER A 444 -15.39 -10.43 -5.18
C SER A 444 -14.75 -11.45 -4.23
N ALA A 445 -15.54 -12.01 -3.32
CA ALA A 445 -15.08 -13.05 -2.38
C ALA A 445 -14.57 -14.31 -3.11
N CYS A 446 -15.28 -14.76 -4.15
CA CYS A 446 -14.86 -15.88 -4.99
C CYS A 446 -13.53 -15.57 -5.71
N GLY A 447 -13.35 -14.32 -6.15
CA GLY A 447 -12.06 -13.86 -6.73
C GLY A 447 -10.91 -13.99 -5.75
N SER A 448 -11.10 -13.56 -4.51
CA SER A 448 -10.06 -13.65 -3.46
C SER A 448 -9.83 -15.09 -2.99
N LEU A 449 -10.85 -15.92 -2.97
CA LEU A 449 -10.69 -17.37 -2.74
C LEU A 449 -9.84 -18.02 -3.83
N PHE A 450 -10.15 -17.74 -5.11
CA PHE A 450 -9.37 -18.23 -6.24
C PHE A 450 -7.92 -17.76 -6.14
N SER A 451 -7.71 -16.47 -5.85
CA SER A 451 -6.39 -15.88 -5.62
C SER A 451 -5.63 -16.60 -4.50
N SER A 452 -6.30 -16.92 -3.39
CA SER A 452 -5.71 -17.65 -2.26
C SER A 452 -5.25 -19.05 -2.66
N VAL A 453 -6.04 -19.77 -3.47
CA VAL A 453 -5.66 -21.09 -4.01
C VAL A 453 -4.40 -20.98 -4.89
N VAL A 454 -4.37 -20.00 -5.81
CA VAL A 454 -3.18 -19.75 -6.65
C VAL A 454 -1.97 -19.40 -5.79
N CYS A 455 -2.13 -18.62 -4.71
CA CYS A 455 -1.07 -18.31 -3.76
C CYS A 455 -0.48 -19.56 -3.08
N VAL A 456 -1.33 -20.51 -2.65
CA VAL A 456 -0.87 -21.77 -2.04
C VAL A 456 -0.07 -22.58 -3.05
N ILE A 457 -0.54 -22.70 -4.28
CA ILE A 457 0.19 -23.41 -5.36
C ILE A 457 1.54 -22.74 -5.62
N ALA A 458 1.56 -21.41 -5.75
CA ALA A 458 2.78 -20.63 -5.96
C ALA A 458 3.77 -20.77 -4.78
N TYR A 459 3.26 -20.81 -3.54
CA TYR A 459 4.07 -21.03 -2.35
C TYR A 459 4.72 -22.42 -2.36
N CYS A 460 3.97 -23.48 -2.65
CA CYS A 460 4.49 -24.84 -2.75
C CYS A 460 5.56 -24.95 -3.85
N TRP A 461 5.34 -24.30 -5.00
CA TRP A 461 6.32 -24.24 -6.07
C TRP A 461 7.60 -23.51 -5.64
N LEU A 462 7.45 -22.34 -5.00
CA LEU A 462 8.59 -21.55 -4.49
C LEU A 462 9.43 -22.34 -3.48
N LYS A 463 8.77 -23.05 -2.55
CA LYS A 463 9.46 -23.89 -1.55
C LYS A 463 10.24 -25.03 -2.19
N ARG A 464 9.66 -25.72 -3.18
CA ARG A 464 10.38 -26.77 -3.93
C ARG A 464 11.62 -26.20 -4.64
N GLN A 465 11.51 -25.00 -5.19
CA GLN A 465 12.65 -24.34 -5.88
C GLN A 465 13.77 -23.99 -4.89
N LEU A 466 13.43 -23.46 -3.71
CA LEU A 466 14.38 -23.11 -2.66
C LEU A 466 15.12 -24.36 -2.11
N ASN A 467 14.40 -25.46 -1.88
CA ASN A 467 14.99 -26.70 -1.39
C ASN A 467 15.98 -27.29 -2.41
N ARG A 468 15.62 -27.33 -3.70
CA ARG A 468 16.54 -27.80 -4.77
C ARG A 468 17.83 -26.97 -4.84
N THR A 469 17.71 -25.63 -4.65
CA THR A 469 18.89 -24.76 -4.66
C THR A 469 19.79 -25.04 -3.46
N ASN A 470 19.22 -25.32 -2.30
CA ASN A 470 19.99 -25.68 -1.09
C ASN A 470 20.68 -27.06 -1.24
N GLU A 471 20.01 -28.03 -1.83
CA GLU A 471 20.61 -29.36 -2.11
C GLU A 471 21.82 -29.27 -3.06
N VAL A 472 21.75 -28.41 -4.09
CA VAL A 472 22.86 -28.18 -5.03
C VAL A 472 24.04 -27.43 -4.39
N LEU A 473 23.81 -26.63 -3.35
CA LEU A 473 24.87 -25.89 -2.66
C LEU A 473 25.56 -26.68 -1.55
N HIS A 474 24.94 -27.74 -1.05
CA HIS A 474 25.43 -28.56 0.08
C HIS A 474 25.74 -30.01 -0.30
N GLY A 475 25.43 -30.47 -1.51
CA GLY A 475 25.88 -31.75 -2.11
C GLY A 475 27.06 -31.52 -3.02
#